data_7a2a9014e1dc2d6256c127327b6ceb26
#
_entry.id   7a2a9014e1dc2d6256c127327b6ceb26
#
_cell.length_a   1.000
_cell.length_b   1.000
_cell.length_c   1.000
_cell.angle_alpha   90.00
_cell.angle_beta   90.00
_cell.angle_gamma   90.00
#
_symmetry.space_group_name_H-M   'P 1'
#
loop_
_entity.id
_entity.type
_entity.pdbx_description
1 polymer ?
#
loop_
_entity_poly.entity_id
_entity_poly.type
_entity_poly.pdbx_seq_one_letter_code
_entity_poly.pdbx_strand_id
1 'polypeptide(L)'
;MKILLDTASLDEVRWAMEVGIIDGISTDPTLISEEGSSDEYHELLGELCRLTRGPVLAPVLAITADDIYRDGKELAKIADNIVVEVPVLEDGLRATARLAADGIRVTATLVFSAAQALFAAKAGAFSVSAFIGRIDDVGGDGIALVRDIRQLFDRHHVECELNAASIRAPRQFTEAAIIGADAAAVPPDVLRLLLVHPLTDLGVDHFLYDWSKRVSRSRSSL
;
A
#
# COMPACT_ATOMS: atom_id res chain seq x y z
N MET A 1 -3.90 10.97 -0.96
CA MET A 1 -3.80 9.51 -0.75
C MET A 1 -2.41 9.06 -1.14
N LYS A 2 -1.71 8.32 -0.28
CA LYS A 2 -0.42 7.71 -0.60
C LYS A 2 -0.63 6.49 -1.49
N ILE A 3 0.31 6.22 -2.40
CA ILE A 3 0.33 5.00 -3.21
C ILE A 3 1.50 4.14 -2.73
N LEU A 4 1.18 2.97 -2.17
CA LEU A 4 2.17 1.98 -1.77
C LEU A 4 2.23 0.90 -2.88
N LEU A 5 3.42 0.63 -3.40
CA LEU A 5 3.59 -0.47 -4.36
C LEU A 5 3.56 -1.80 -3.60
N ASP A 6 2.64 -2.67 -3.95
CA ASP A 6 2.43 -3.96 -3.27
C ASP A 6 3.29 -5.03 -3.94
N THR A 7 4.56 -5.10 -3.51
CA THR A 7 5.58 -5.99 -4.08
C THR A 7 6.79 -6.13 -3.16
N ALA A 8 7.55 -7.21 -3.31
CA ALA A 8 8.89 -7.38 -2.76
C ALA A 8 9.99 -7.30 -3.83
N SER A 9 9.63 -7.20 -5.13
CA SER A 9 10.57 -7.14 -6.25
C SER A 9 11.27 -5.78 -6.32
N LEU A 10 12.59 -5.78 -6.19
CA LEU A 10 13.44 -4.59 -6.31
C LEU A 10 13.31 -3.91 -7.68
N ASP A 11 13.15 -4.71 -8.75
CA ASP A 11 13.05 -4.17 -10.11
C ASP A 11 11.70 -3.45 -10.33
N GLU A 12 10.60 -3.99 -9.78
CA GLU A 12 9.30 -3.33 -9.81
C GLU A 12 9.32 -2.01 -9.01
N VAL A 13 9.99 -2.01 -7.87
CA VAL A 13 10.15 -0.78 -7.06
C VAL A 13 10.99 0.25 -7.82
N ARG A 14 12.11 -0.12 -8.44
CA ARG A 14 12.93 0.80 -9.24
C ARG A 14 12.13 1.42 -10.38
N TRP A 15 11.39 0.59 -11.13
CA TRP A 15 10.50 1.07 -12.19
C TRP A 15 9.50 2.10 -11.68
N ALA A 16 8.77 1.79 -10.61
CA ALA A 16 7.73 2.68 -10.09
C ALA A 16 8.31 3.99 -9.50
N MET A 17 9.50 3.92 -8.90
CA MET A 17 10.24 5.11 -8.43
C MET A 17 10.69 6.00 -9.59
N GLU A 18 11.16 5.42 -10.71
CA GLU A 18 11.52 6.19 -11.92
C GLU A 18 10.30 6.91 -12.53
N VAL A 19 9.13 6.27 -12.54
CA VAL A 19 7.87 6.90 -12.96
C VAL A 19 7.44 8.02 -11.98
N GLY A 20 7.86 7.94 -10.71
CA GLY A 20 7.63 8.98 -9.70
C GLY A 20 6.21 9.02 -9.14
N ILE A 21 5.52 7.87 -9.10
CA ILE A 21 4.09 7.80 -8.71
C ILE A 21 3.84 7.05 -7.40
N ILE A 22 4.85 6.49 -6.75
CA ILE A 22 4.69 5.79 -5.48
C ILE A 22 5.28 6.57 -4.32
N ASP A 23 4.62 6.43 -3.16
CA ASP A 23 5.01 7.08 -1.91
C ASP A 23 5.69 6.12 -0.93
N GLY A 24 5.59 4.81 -1.17
CA GLY A 24 6.14 3.77 -0.31
C GLY A 24 5.91 2.37 -0.86
N ILE A 25 6.17 1.37 -0.02
CA ILE A 25 6.12 -0.04 -0.40
C ILE A 25 5.26 -0.79 0.62
N SER A 26 4.42 -1.69 0.14
CA SER A 26 3.74 -2.72 0.92
C SER A 26 4.32 -4.07 0.55
N THR A 27 4.66 -4.88 1.56
CA THR A 27 5.06 -6.27 1.34
C THR A 27 4.20 -7.21 2.16
N ASP A 28 4.15 -8.46 1.77
CA ASP A 28 3.51 -9.52 2.57
C ASP A 28 4.38 -10.80 2.56
N PRO A 29 4.11 -11.78 3.44
CA PRO A 29 4.92 -13.00 3.50
C PRO A 29 4.94 -13.80 2.19
N THR A 30 3.89 -13.73 1.37
CA THR A 30 3.81 -14.43 0.08
C THR A 30 4.77 -13.78 -0.92
N LEU A 31 4.68 -12.46 -1.08
CA LEU A 31 5.54 -11.68 -1.96
C LEU A 31 7.03 -11.84 -1.60
N ILE A 32 7.33 -11.84 -0.31
CA ILE A 32 8.71 -12.03 0.18
C ILE A 32 9.21 -13.43 -0.15
N SER A 33 8.37 -14.47 0.00
CA SER A 33 8.76 -15.84 -0.29
C SER A 33 9.01 -16.11 -1.77
N GLU A 34 8.48 -15.28 -2.66
CA GLU A 34 8.72 -15.34 -4.11
C GLU A 34 10.09 -14.77 -4.51
N GLU A 35 10.67 -13.88 -3.71
CA GLU A 35 11.94 -13.20 -4.02
C GLU A 35 13.16 -13.80 -3.32
N GLY A 36 12.98 -14.66 -2.28
CA GLY A 36 14.12 -15.23 -1.57
C GLY A 36 13.78 -16.16 -0.41
N SER A 37 14.81 -16.60 0.31
CA SER A 37 14.67 -17.41 1.50
C SER A 37 14.37 -16.57 2.74
N SER A 38 13.85 -17.21 3.80
CA SER A 38 13.59 -16.54 5.09
C SER A 38 14.85 -15.90 5.71
N ASP A 39 16.04 -16.43 5.43
CA ASP A 39 17.30 -15.91 5.95
C ASP A 39 17.71 -14.58 5.28
N GLU A 40 17.23 -14.33 4.06
CA GLU A 40 17.48 -13.11 3.28
C GLU A 40 16.42 -12.01 3.53
N TYR A 41 15.39 -12.30 4.32
CA TYR A 41 14.26 -11.40 4.57
C TYR A 41 14.67 -10.02 5.07
N HIS A 42 15.54 -9.95 6.07
CA HIS A 42 15.99 -8.66 6.63
C HIS A 42 16.87 -7.87 5.65
N GLU A 43 17.67 -8.56 4.83
CA GLU A 43 18.49 -7.92 3.80
C GLU A 43 17.60 -7.31 2.71
N LEU A 44 16.62 -8.05 2.22
CA LEU A 44 15.64 -7.59 1.24
C LEU A 44 14.87 -6.35 1.73
N LEU A 45 14.37 -6.38 2.97
CA LEU A 45 13.72 -5.21 3.57
C LEU A 45 14.67 -4.01 3.65
N GLY A 46 15.93 -4.23 4.01
CA GLY A 46 16.95 -3.18 4.04
C GLY A 46 17.19 -2.58 2.65
N GLU A 47 17.16 -3.38 1.58
CA GLU A 47 17.27 -2.89 0.20
C GLU A 47 16.04 -2.10 -0.23
N LEU A 48 14.83 -2.61 0.05
CA LEU A 48 13.59 -1.90 -0.22
C LEU A 48 13.54 -0.53 0.50
N CYS A 49 13.97 -0.49 1.75
CA CYS A 49 14.03 0.75 2.53
C CYS A 49 15.00 1.79 1.95
N ARG A 50 16.07 1.36 1.28
CA ARG A 50 17.02 2.27 0.60
C ARG A 50 16.47 2.85 -0.69
N LEU A 51 15.53 2.16 -1.37
CA LEU A 51 14.95 2.61 -2.63
C LEU A 51 13.90 3.69 -2.45
N THR A 52 13.25 3.79 -1.28
CA THR A 52 12.23 4.82 -0.99
C THR A 52 12.49 5.54 0.31
N ARG A 53 12.07 6.81 0.39
CA ARG A 53 12.01 7.56 1.64
C ARG A 53 10.68 7.38 2.38
N GLY A 54 9.69 6.83 1.69
CA GLY A 54 8.36 6.58 2.22
C GLY A 54 8.29 5.31 3.07
N PRO A 55 7.12 4.99 3.63
CA PRO A 55 6.96 3.83 4.49
C PRO A 55 7.18 2.52 3.71
N VAL A 56 7.80 1.56 4.39
CA VAL A 56 7.90 0.17 3.94
C VAL A 56 7.16 -0.69 4.96
N LEU A 57 6.04 -1.29 4.56
CA LEU A 57 5.27 -2.18 5.42
C LEU A 57 5.96 -3.54 5.48
N ALA A 58 6.36 -3.95 6.68
CA ALA A 58 7.13 -5.16 6.92
C ALA A 58 6.37 -6.12 7.83
N PRO A 59 5.90 -7.29 7.34
CA PRO A 59 5.10 -8.22 8.11
C PRO A 59 5.92 -8.96 9.16
N VAL A 60 5.35 -9.12 10.36
CA VAL A 60 5.82 -10.10 11.32
C VAL A 60 5.36 -11.50 10.92
N LEU A 61 6.18 -12.52 11.20
CA LEU A 61 5.85 -13.92 10.88
C LEU A 61 5.37 -14.68 12.12
N ALA A 62 5.37 -14.06 13.29
CA ALA A 62 4.93 -14.61 14.57
C ALA A 62 3.42 -14.43 14.78
N ILE A 63 2.85 -15.25 15.69
CA ILE A 63 1.43 -15.26 16.02
C ILE A 63 1.13 -15.02 17.52
N THR A 64 2.10 -15.20 18.42
CA THR A 64 1.92 -14.89 19.86
C THR A 64 2.30 -13.44 20.15
N ALA A 65 1.66 -12.81 21.13
CA ALA A 65 1.90 -11.39 21.46
C ALA A 65 3.38 -11.10 21.78
N ASP A 66 4.06 -12.01 22.49
CA ASP A 66 5.47 -11.82 22.87
C ASP A 66 6.41 -11.99 21.67
N ASP A 67 6.15 -12.95 20.80
CA ASP A 67 6.95 -13.15 19.59
C ASP A 67 6.73 -12.04 18.58
N ILE A 68 5.47 -11.62 18.34
CA ILE A 68 5.14 -10.46 17.49
C ILE A 68 5.87 -9.19 17.98
N TYR A 69 5.83 -8.94 19.30
CA TYR A 69 6.51 -7.77 19.88
C TYR A 69 8.03 -7.84 19.68
N ARG A 70 8.65 -9.01 19.91
CA ARG A 70 10.08 -9.21 19.71
C ARG A 70 10.45 -9.01 18.24
N ASP A 71 9.77 -9.68 17.32
CA ASP A 71 10.03 -9.60 15.89
C ASP A 71 9.80 -8.18 15.34
N GLY A 72 8.73 -7.51 15.77
CA GLY A 72 8.45 -6.13 15.41
C GLY A 72 9.55 -5.16 15.84
N LYS A 73 10.17 -5.38 17.01
CA LYS A 73 11.33 -4.58 17.46
C LYS A 73 12.57 -4.83 16.62
N GLU A 74 12.80 -6.06 16.16
CA GLU A 74 13.93 -6.34 15.27
C GLU A 74 13.70 -5.73 13.88
N LEU A 75 12.49 -5.84 13.33
CA LEU A 75 12.14 -5.20 12.05
C LEU A 75 12.33 -3.67 12.11
N ALA A 76 11.90 -3.04 13.20
CA ALA A 76 12.02 -1.59 13.36
C ALA A 76 13.48 -1.08 13.43
N LYS A 77 14.47 -1.96 13.68
CA LYS A 77 15.90 -1.60 13.67
C LYS A 77 16.51 -1.56 12.27
N ILE A 78 15.84 -2.15 11.28
CA ILE A 78 16.37 -2.24 9.90
C ILE A 78 16.50 -0.85 9.28
N ALA A 79 15.46 -0.01 9.42
CA ALA A 79 15.46 1.36 8.91
C ALA A 79 14.34 2.20 9.57
N ASP A 80 14.50 3.51 9.61
CA ASP A 80 13.54 4.45 10.21
C ASP A 80 12.19 4.53 9.46
N ASN A 81 12.16 4.10 8.20
CA ASN A 81 10.95 4.10 7.38
C ASN A 81 10.17 2.77 7.42
N ILE A 82 10.59 1.80 8.21
CA ILE A 82 9.81 0.60 8.48
C ILE A 82 8.52 0.95 9.24
N VAL A 83 7.43 0.34 8.79
CA VAL A 83 6.15 0.24 9.51
C VAL A 83 5.88 -1.24 9.72
N VAL A 84 5.87 -1.67 10.97
CA VAL A 84 5.69 -3.10 11.29
C VAL A 84 4.26 -3.52 10.99
N GLU A 85 4.08 -4.56 10.20
CA GLU A 85 2.75 -5.06 9.84
C GLU A 85 2.36 -6.23 10.72
N VAL A 86 1.22 -6.08 11.44
CA VAL A 86 0.74 -7.02 12.46
C VAL A 86 -0.70 -7.44 12.17
N PRO A 87 -1.02 -8.75 12.13
CA PRO A 87 -2.38 -9.20 11.90
C PRO A 87 -3.32 -8.82 13.07
N VAL A 88 -4.57 -8.46 12.75
CA VAL A 88 -5.58 -7.99 13.72
C VAL A 88 -6.21 -9.15 14.50
N LEU A 89 -5.36 -9.85 15.25
CA LEU A 89 -5.73 -10.89 16.23
C LEU A 89 -5.66 -10.31 17.64
N GLU A 90 -6.20 -11.02 18.66
CA GLU A 90 -6.11 -10.59 20.06
C GLU A 90 -4.64 -10.40 20.48
N ASP A 91 -3.77 -11.35 20.17
CA ASP A 91 -2.34 -11.24 20.44
C ASP A 91 -1.65 -10.16 19.59
N GLY A 92 -2.08 -9.98 18.34
CA GLY A 92 -1.64 -8.87 17.50
C GLY A 92 -1.99 -7.51 18.08
N LEU A 93 -3.19 -7.31 18.61
CA LEU A 93 -3.60 -6.07 19.27
C LEU A 93 -2.79 -5.81 20.56
N ARG A 94 -2.51 -6.84 21.35
CA ARG A 94 -1.63 -6.74 22.53
C ARG A 94 -0.22 -6.31 22.15
N ALA A 95 0.34 -6.92 21.10
CA ALA A 95 1.67 -6.57 20.59
C ALA A 95 1.69 -5.15 19.99
N THR A 96 0.65 -4.78 19.23
CA THR A 96 0.50 -3.43 18.67
C THR A 96 0.54 -2.37 19.77
N ALA A 97 -0.18 -2.56 20.87
CA ALA A 97 -0.18 -1.60 21.99
C ALA A 97 1.21 -1.43 22.61
N ARG A 98 1.99 -2.52 22.72
CA ARG A 98 3.35 -2.49 23.24
C ARG A 98 4.34 -1.81 22.27
N LEU A 99 4.26 -2.14 20.99
CA LEU A 99 5.10 -1.53 19.94
C LEU A 99 4.83 -0.02 19.82
N ALA A 100 3.54 0.37 19.82
CA ALA A 100 3.14 1.77 19.79
C ALA A 100 3.63 2.55 21.01
N ALA A 101 3.59 1.95 22.21
CA ALA A 101 4.14 2.54 23.43
C ALA A 101 5.66 2.76 23.35
N ASP A 102 6.38 1.92 22.61
CA ASP A 102 7.82 2.07 22.32
C ASP A 102 8.10 3.07 21.17
N GLY A 103 7.06 3.71 20.60
CA GLY A 103 7.19 4.65 19.49
C GLY A 103 7.36 3.99 18.11
N ILE A 104 7.16 2.67 18.00
CA ILE A 104 7.28 1.92 16.75
C ILE A 104 5.95 2.03 15.99
N ARG A 105 6.02 2.45 14.72
CA ARG A 105 4.83 2.53 13.87
C ARG A 105 4.36 1.13 13.47
N VAL A 106 3.06 0.88 13.66
CA VAL A 106 2.43 -0.40 13.36
C VAL A 106 1.27 -0.18 12.40
N THR A 107 1.17 -0.98 11.34
CA THR A 107 -0.04 -1.15 10.55
C THR A 107 -0.73 -2.45 10.95
N ALA A 108 -2.01 -2.38 11.29
CA ALA A 108 -2.79 -3.58 11.55
C ALA A 108 -3.32 -4.14 10.23
N THR A 109 -2.92 -5.36 9.89
CA THR A 109 -3.27 -6.02 8.63
C THR A 109 -4.39 -7.06 8.80
N LEU A 110 -4.89 -7.58 7.67
CA LEU A 110 -6.01 -8.52 7.61
C LEU A 110 -7.27 -7.96 8.28
N VAL A 111 -7.54 -6.67 8.05
CA VAL A 111 -8.75 -6.03 8.53
C VAL A 111 -9.91 -6.28 7.56
N PHE A 112 -10.98 -6.91 8.05
CA PHE A 112 -12.17 -7.28 7.28
C PHE A 112 -13.46 -6.70 7.85
N SER A 113 -13.39 -5.87 8.91
CA SER A 113 -14.53 -5.17 9.46
C SER A 113 -14.16 -3.82 10.07
N ALA A 114 -15.10 -2.89 10.11
CA ALA A 114 -14.89 -1.58 10.73
C ALA A 114 -14.65 -1.69 12.26
N ALA A 115 -15.19 -2.73 12.92
CA ALA A 115 -14.91 -3.00 14.32
C ALA A 115 -13.45 -3.39 14.56
N GLN A 116 -12.87 -4.26 13.70
CA GLN A 116 -11.45 -4.60 13.75
C GLN A 116 -10.56 -3.36 13.55
N ALA A 117 -10.89 -2.50 12.57
CA ALA A 117 -10.18 -1.24 12.34
C ALA A 117 -10.20 -0.34 13.59
N LEU A 118 -11.36 -0.19 14.24
CA LEU A 118 -11.48 0.60 15.46
C LEU A 118 -10.67 0.01 16.62
N PHE A 119 -10.65 -1.32 16.78
CA PHE A 119 -9.85 -1.96 17.83
C PHE A 119 -8.35 -1.78 17.59
N ALA A 120 -7.90 -1.90 16.35
CA ALA A 120 -6.52 -1.65 15.98
C ALA A 120 -6.09 -0.19 16.26
N ALA A 121 -6.93 0.78 15.88
CA ALA A 121 -6.69 2.19 16.18
C ALA A 121 -6.62 2.46 17.69
N LYS A 122 -7.52 1.84 18.48
CA LYS A 122 -7.47 1.94 19.96
C LYS A 122 -6.25 1.27 20.59
N ALA A 123 -5.70 0.25 19.96
CA ALA A 123 -4.42 -0.36 20.35
C ALA A 123 -3.21 0.52 19.97
N GLY A 124 -3.40 1.64 19.30
CA GLY A 124 -2.34 2.56 18.91
C GLY A 124 -1.73 2.28 17.54
N ALA A 125 -2.42 1.52 16.67
CA ALA A 125 -1.98 1.34 15.30
C ALA A 125 -1.89 2.70 14.58
N PHE A 126 -0.77 2.93 13.88
CA PHE A 126 -0.55 4.08 13.01
C PHE A 126 -1.48 4.03 11.80
N SER A 127 -1.70 2.83 11.25
CA SER A 127 -2.59 2.59 10.11
C SER A 127 -3.29 1.24 10.20
N VAL A 128 -4.35 1.07 9.42
CA VAL A 128 -5.05 -0.21 9.22
C VAL A 128 -5.10 -0.54 7.73
N SER A 129 -4.83 -1.79 7.36
CA SER A 129 -4.95 -2.30 6.00
C SER A 129 -6.25 -3.07 5.84
N ALA A 130 -7.23 -2.44 5.15
CA ALA A 130 -8.52 -3.04 4.81
C ALA A 130 -8.38 -3.91 3.56
N PHE A 131 -8.57 -5.22 3.69
CA PHE A 131 -8.31 -6.21 2.63
C PHE A 131 -9.52 -6.37 1.70
N ILE A 132 -9.70 -5.40 0.81
CA ILE A 132 -10.90 -5.29 -0.03
C ILE A 132 -11.02 -6.42 -1.06
N GLY A 133 -9.92 -6.79 -1.72
CA GLY A 133 -9.96 -7.82 -2.76
C GLY A 133 -10.37 -9.19 -2.22
N ARG A 134 -9.93 -9.55 -1.00
CA ARG A 134 -10.33 -10.83 -0.38
C ARG A 134 -11.81 -10.88 0.02
N ILE A 135 -12.42 -9.73 0.31
CA ILE A 135 -13.88 -9.65 0.52
C ILE A 135 -14.61 -9.89 -0.79
N ASP A 136 -14.15 -9.28 -1.88
CA ASP A 136 -14.73 -9.47 -3.21
C ASP A 136 -14.57 -10.92 -3.69
N ASP A 137 -13.44 -11.58 -3.40
CA ASP A 137 -13.18 -13.00 -3.74
C ASP A 137 -14.25 -13.96 -3.16
N VAL A 138 -14.89 -13.59 -2.05
CA VAL A 138 -15.97 -14.38 -1.42
C VAL A 138 -17.36 -13.81 -1.67
N GLY A 139 -17.51 -12.90 -2.64
CA GLY A 139 -18.77 -12.32 -3.06
C GLY A 139 -19.31 -11.20 -2.18
N GLY A 140 -18.45 -10.59 -1.35
CA GLY A 140 -18.77 -9.39 -0.56
C GLY A 140 -18.54 -8.09 -1.34
N ASP A 141 -18.60 -6.96 -0.65
CA ASP A 141 -18.30 -5.61 -1.17
C ASP A 141 -17.13 -5.02 -0.35
N GLY A 142 -15.91 -5.17 -0.89
CA GLY A 142 -14.70 -4.67 -0.23
C GLY A 142 -14.65 -3.14 -0.15
N ILE A 143 -15.24 -2.45 -1.12
CA ILE A 143 -15.31 -0.98 -1.12
C ILE A 143 -16.27 -0.47 -0.05
N ALA A 144 -17.33 -1.21 0.28
CA ALA A 144 -18.18 -0.88 1.43
C ALA A 144 -17.39 -0.88 2.74
N LEU A 145 -16.45 -1.82 2.92
CA LEU A 145 -15.58 -1.83 4.11
C LEU A 145 -14.76 -0.53 4.22
N VAL A 146 -14.14 -0.07 3.12
CA VAL A 146 -13.36 1.20 3.12
C VAL A 146 -14.26 2.36 3.52
N ARG A 147 -15.46 2.43 2.96
CA ARG A 147 -16.45 3.47 3.27
C ARG A 147 -16.86 3.46 4.75
N ASP A 148 -17.13 2.28 5.28
CA ASP A 148 -17.57 2.12 6.67
C ASP A 148 -16.46 2.52 7.65
N ILE A 149 -15.21 2.11 7.40
CA ILE A 149 -14.07 2.50 8.23
C ILE A 149 -13.85 4.01 8.14
N ARG A 150 -13.86 4.62 6.93
CA ARG A 150 -13.68 6.06 6.78
C ARG A 150 -14.76 6.85 7.53
N GLN A 151 -16.03 6.48 7.38
CA GLN A 151 -17.14 7.13 8.10
C GLN A 151 -17.00 7.00 9.62
N LEU A 152 -16.55 5.83 10.10
CA LEU A 152 -16.34 5.61 11.52
C LEU A 152 -15.18 6.47 12.03
N PHE A 153 -14.06 6.50 11.33
CA PHE A 153 -12.89 7.29 11.72
C PHE A 153 -13.20 8.79 11.74
N ASP A 154 -13.86 9.29 10.71
CA ASP A 154 -14.25 10.71 10.63
C ASP A 154 -15.24 11.10 11.75
N ARG A 155 -16.26 10.26 11.99
CA ARG A 155 -17.30 10.54 13.00
C ARG A 155 -16.73 10.59 14.42
N HIS A 156 -15.72 9.79 14.71
CA HIS A 156 -15.14 9.65 16.05
C HIS A 156 -13.75 10.30 16.17
N HIS A 157 -13.31 11.04 15.16
CA HIS A 157 -12.00 11.70 15.12
C HIS A 157 -10.85 10.75 15.45
N VAL A 158 -10.87 9.56 14.84
CA VAL A 158 -9.83 8.53 15.04
C VAL A 158 -8.62 8.90 14.22
N GLU A 159 -7.49 9.15 14.88
CA GLU A 159 -6.20 9.45 14.25
C GLU A 159 -5.48 8.14 13.88
N CYS A 160 -5.97 7.46 12.85
CA CYS A 160 -5.38 6.24 12.30
C CYS A 160 -5.57 6.27 10.78
N GLU A 161 -4.50 6.03 10.02
CA GLU A 161 -4.57 6.02 8.55
C GLU A 161 -5.32 4.78 8.05
N LEU A 162 -6.14 4.95 7.03
CA LEU A 162 -6.84 3.87 6.33
C LEU A 162 -6.11 3.54 5.03
N ASN A 163 -5.53 2.35 4.95
CA ASN A 163 -4.94 1.79 3.76
C ASN A 163 -5.89 0.80 3.09
N ALA A 164 -6.27 1.03 1.84
CA ALA A 164 -6.98 0.04 1.03
C ALA A 164 -5.96 -0.97 0.48
N ALA A 165 -6.07 -2.23 0.88
CA ALA A 165 -5.13 -3.29 0.55
C ALA A 165 -5.78 -4.43 -0.24
N SER A 166 -4.94 -5.29 -0.85
CA SER A 166 -5.42 -6.39 -1.70
C SER A 166 -6.25 -5.89 -2.90
N ILE A 167 -5.82 -4.80 -3.51
CA ILE A 167 -6.46 -4.22 -4.70
C ILE A 167 -6.23 -5.15 -5.90
N ARG A 168 -7.29 -5.46 -6.66
CA ARG A 168 -7.27 -6.37 -7.82
C ARG A 168 -7.59 -5.68 -9.15
N ALA A 169 -8.10 -4.45 -9.09
CA ALA A 169 -8.56 -3.74 -10.30
C ALA A 169 -8.45 -2.22 -10.16
N PRO A 170 -8.23 -1.49 -11.28
CA PRO A 170 -8.19 -0.02 -11.31
C PRO A 170 -9.41 0.65 -10.69
N ARG A 171 -10.59 0.04 -10.81
CA ARG A 171 -11.82 0.56 -10.24
C ARG A 171 -11.76 0.64 -8.71
N GLN A 172 -11.27 -0.41 -8.05
CA GLN A 172 -11.15 -0.46 -6.58
C GLN A 172 -10.22 0.65 -6.07
N PHE A 173 -9.09 0.88 -6.75
CA PHE A 173 -8.17 1.99 -6.43
C PHE A 173 -8.89 3.35 -6.53
N THR A 174 -9.59 3.60 -7.63
CA THR A 174 -10.28 4.88 -7.85
C THR A 174 -11.39 5.10 -6.82
N GLU A 175 -12.19 4.08 -6.52
CA GLU A 175 -13.27 4.16 -5.52
C GLU A 175 -12.71 4.38 -4.11
N ALA A 176 -11.64 3.68 -3.72
CA ALA A 176 -10.98 3.91 -2.43
C ALA A 176 -10.44 5.34 -2.30
N ALA A 177 -9.85 5.89 -3.38
CA ALA A 177 -9.37 7.26 -3.43
C ALA A 177 -10.52 8.28 -3.26
N ILE A 178 -11.64 8.08 -3.94
CA ILE A 178 -12.83 8.96 -3.86
C ILE A 178 -13.45 8.93 -2.45
N ILE A 179 -13.46 7.76 -1.80
CA ILE A 179 -13.98 7.61 -0.44
C ILE A 179 -13.09 8.34 0.58
N GLY A 180 -11.80 8.54 0.27
CA GLY A 180 -10.85 9.21 1.14
C GLY A 180 -9.99 8.24 1.95
N ALA A 181 -9.61 7.10 1.38
CA ALA A 181 -8.53 6.29 1.93
C ALA A 181 -7.24 7.12 2.01
N ASP A 182 -6.46 6.97 3.08
CA ASP A 182 -5.21 7.70 3.29
C ASP A 182 -4.08 7.10 2.45
N ALA A 183 -4.14 5.79 2.21
CA ALA A 183 -3.22 5.04 1.36
C ALA A 183 -3.92 3.94 0.57
N ALA A 184 -3.26 3.44 -0.48
CA ALA A 184 -3.67 2.28 -1.23
C ALA A 184 -2.45 1.41 -1.56
N ALA A 185 -2.47 0.12 -1.21
CA ALA A 185 -1.48 -0.87 -1.61
C ALA A 185 -1.90 -1.46 -2.96
N VAL A 186 -1.10 -1.19 -3.99
CA VAL A 186 -1.44 -1.46 -5.40
C VAL A 186 -0.39 -2.37 -6.03
N PRO A 187 -0.77 -3.56 -6.52
CA PRO A 187 0.13 -4.43 -7.25
C PRO A 187 0.68 -3.78 -8.53
N PRO A 188 1.91 -4.12 -8.97
CA PRO A 188 2.55 -3.52 -10.15
C PRO A 188 1.73 -3.61 -11.44
N ASP A 189 1.05 -4.72 -11.66
CA ASP A 189 0.18 -4.95 -12.82
C ASP A 189 -1.04 -4.03 -12.83
N VAL A 190 -1.69 -3.85 -11.68
CA VAL A 190 -2.81 -2.92 -11.52
C VAL A 190 -2.33 -1.48 -11.67
N LEU A 191 -1.15 -1.15 -11.13
CA LEU A 191 -0.56 0.18 -11.27
C LEU A 191 -0.29 0.53 -12.73
N ARG A 192 0.24 -0.42 -13.53
CA ARG A 192 0.41 -0.24 -14.98
C ARG A 192 -0.91 0.00 -15.71
N LEU A 193 -1.96 -0.74 -15.34
CA LEU A 193 -3.30 -0.54 -15.94
C LEU A 193 -3.88 0.85 -15.63
N LEU A 194 -3.59 1.44 -14.48
CA LEU A 194 -4.02 2.80 -14.13
C LEU A 194 -3.36 3.88 -15.00
N LEU A 195 -2.19 3.61 -15.58
CA LEU A 195 -1.47 4.54 -16.44
C LEU A 195 -1.95 4.53 -17.90
N VAL A 196 -2.69 3.52 -18.31
CA VAL A 196 -3.09 3.31 -19.72
C VAL A 196 -4.53 3.74 -19.93
N HIS A 197 -4.76 4.58 -20.95
CA HIS A 197 -6.10 4.93 -21.38
C HIS A 197 -6.14 5.10 -22.91
N PRO A 198 -7.03 4.38 -23.64
CA PRO A 198 -7.07 4.42 -25.11
C PRO A 198 -7.28 5.81 -25.71
N LEU A 199 -8.02 6.69 -25.01
CA LEU A 199 -8.21 8.07 -25.45
C LEU A 199 -6.96 8.93 -25.29
N THR A 200 -6.06 8.60 -24.36
CA THR A 200 -4.77 9.27 -24.21
C THR A 200 -3.89 8.97 -25.42
N ASP A 201 -3.82 7.69 -25.83
CA ASP A 201 -3.04 7.26 -26.99
C ASP A 201 -3.53 7.93 -28.27
N LEU A 202 -4.86 7.91 -28.51
CA LEU A 202 -5.49 8.62 -29.63
C LEU A 202 -5.23 10.13 -29.59
N GLY A 203 -5.26 10.74 -28.40
CA GLY A 203 -4.97 12.16 -28.22
C GLY A 203 -3.53 12.51 -28.60
N VAL A 204 -2.58 11.70 -28.19
CA VAL A 204 -1.15 11.85 -28.55
C VAL A 204 -0.97 11.74 -30.07
N ASP A 205 -1.57 10.74 -30.71
CA ASP A 205 -1.51 10.56 -32.16
C ASP A 205 -2.07 11.80 -32.92
N HIS A 206 -3.20 12.33 -32.47
CA HIS A 206 -3.78 13.55 -33.05
C HIS A 206 -2.86 14.76 -32.86
N PHE A 207 -2.26 14.94 -31.70
CA PHE A 207 -1.32 16.04 -31.45
C PHE A 207 -0.07 15.95 -32.35
N LEU A 208 0.49 14.77 -32.52
CA LEU A 208 1.63 14.55 -33.39
C LEU A 208 1.29 14.81 -34.87
N TYR A 209 0.11 14.36 -35.30
CA TYR A 209 -0.38 14.58 -36.68
C TYR A 209 -0.55 16.08 -36.97
N ASP A 210 -1.23 16.82 -36.10
CA ASP A 210 -1.46 18.26 -36.29
C ASP A 210 -0.15 19.05 -36.24
N TRP A 211 0.77 18.65 -35.38
CA TRP A 211 2.12 19.25 -35.32
C TRP A 211 2.88 19.04 -36.62
N SER A 212 2.87 17.83 -37.18
CA SER A 212 3.53 17.50 -38.45
C SER A 212 3.03 18.34 -39.63
N LYS A 213 1.72 18.57 -39.70
CA LYS A 213 1.10 19.45 -40.72
C LYS A 213 1.59 20.91 -40.61
N ARG A 214 1.74 21.42 -39.40
CA ARG A 214 2.22 22.78 -39.17
C ARG A 214 3.65 22.95 -39.62
N VAL A 215 4.52 21.99 -39.32
CA VAL A 215 5.93 21.99 -39.74
C VAL A 215 6.06 21.92 -41.26
N SER A 216 5.25 21.12 -41.95
CA SER A 216 5.23 21.02 -43.42
C SER A 216 4.82 22.33 -44.09
N ARG A 217 3.81 23.03 -43.56
CA ARG A 217 3.36 24.34 -44.08
C ARG A 217 4.43 25.43 -43.94
N SER A 218 5.15 25.45 -42.82
CA SER A 218 6.23 26.41 -42.59
C SER A 218 7.42 26.22 -43.53
N ARG A 219 7.71 24.97 -43.97
CA ARG A 219 8.77 24.65 -44.93
C ARG A 219 8.39 24.91 -46.38
N SER A 220 7.10 24.98 -46.71
CA SER A 220 6.62 25.27 -48.06
C SER A 220 6.46 26.78 -48.33
N SER A 221 6.70 27.62 -47.33
CA SER A 221 6.57 29.09 -47.40
C SER A 221 7.93 29.82 -47.45
N LEU A 222 9.04 29.06 -47.57
CA LEU A 222 10.42 29.50 -47.79
C LEU A 222 10.91 29.08 -49.19
#